data_d7039b44583e292972f4c3a5f5984d99
#
_entry.id   d7039b44583e292972f4c3a5f5984d99
#
_cell.length_a   1.000
_cell.length_b   1.000
_cell.length_c   1.000
_cell.angle_alpha   90.00
_cell.angle_beta   90.00
_cell.angle_gamma   90.00
#
_symmetry.space_group_name_H-M   'P 1'
#
loop_
_entity.id
_entity.type
_entity.pdbx_description
1 polymer ?
#
loop_
_entity_poly.entity_id
_entity_poly.type
_entity_poly.pdbx_seq_one_letter_code
_entity_poly.pdbx_strand_id
1 'polypeptide(L)'
;IDQYCQKNSIEKIDLLKIDIQGNEIKVLKGAEHMLAKNKIKLIFTEISVAPNYEGQSDIDELIRLLKINEYKIFNFFKMKHRKGRLIECDILFYL
;
A
#
# COMPACT_ATOMS: atom_id res chain seq x y z
N ILE A 1 -12.18 3.73 -1.13
CA ILE A 1 -11.67 3.96 -2.51
C ILE A 1 -12.66 3.44 -3.54
N ASP A 2 -13.08 2.20 -3.40
CA ASP A 2 -14.04 1.62 -4.35
C ASP A 2 -15.34 2.43 -4.42
N GLN A 3 -15.91 2.78 -3.27
CA GLN A 3 -17.14 3.58 -3.22
C GLN A 3 -16.95 4.95 -3.87
N TYR A 4 -15.84 5.60 -3.59
CA TYR A 4 -15.52 6.90 -4.16
C TYR A 4 -15.37 6.83 -5.68
N CYS A 5 -14.68 5.81 -6.16
CA CYS A 5 -14.48 5.61 -7.59
C CYS A 5 -15.80 5.33 -8.31
N GLN A 6 -16.64 4.48 -7.72
CA GLN A 6 -17.96 4.18 -8.29
C GLN A 6 -18.83 5.41 -8.34
N LYS A 7 -18.90 6.16 -7.23
CA LYS A 7 -19.72 7.37 -7.15
C LYS A 7 -19.31 8.45 -8.14
N ASN A 8 -18.02 8.57 -8.41
CA ASN A 8 -17.45 9.62 -9.25
C ASN A 8 -17.07 9.13 -10.65
N SER A 9 -17.49 7.91 -11.01
CA SER A 9 -17.22 7.32 -12.33
C SER A 9 -15.73 7.27 -12.68
N ILE A 10 -14.89 6.98 -11.67
CA ILE A 10 -13.46 6.82 -11.87
C ILE A 10 -13.18 5.35 -12.21
N GLU A 11 -12.72 5.11 -13.44
CA GLU A 11 -12.46 3.75 -13.92
C GLU A 11 -11.03 3.27 -13.63
N LYS A 12 -10.08 4.18 -13.58
CA LYS A 12 -8.66 3.88 -13.41
C LYS A 12 -7.98 4.88 -12.50
N ILE A 13 -6.97 4.41 -11.79
CA ILE A 13 -6.09 5.24 -10.97
C ILE A 13 -4.66 5.01 -11.47
N ASP A 14 -3.97 6.08 -11.86
CA ASP A 14 -2.59 5.97 -12.31
C ASP A 14 -1.63 5.78 -11.15
N LEU A 15 -1.83 6.52 -10.08
CA LEU A 15 -1.01 6.43 -8.88
C LEU A 15 -1.89 6.59 -7.64
N LEU A 16 -1.83 5.61 -6.77
CA LEU A 16 -2.42 5.70 -5.44
C LEU A 16 -1.29 5.90 -4.44
N LYS A 17 -1.27 7.05 -3.80
CA LYS A 17 -0.31 7.33 -2.73
C LYS A 17 -1.00 7.16 -1.39
N ILE A 18 -0.44 6.32 -0.55
CA ILE A 18 -0.96 6.05 0.79
C ILE A 18 0.04 6.58 1.82
N ASP A 19 -0.38 7.55 2.60
CA ASP A 19 0.45 8.19 3.63
C ASP A 19 -0.36 8.28 4.92
N ILE A 20 -0.80 7.12 5.40
CA ILE A 20 -1.60 7.00 6.62
C ILE A 20 -0.91 5.99 7.52
N GLN A 21 -0.28 6.48 8.57
CA GLN A 21 0.50 5.62 9.46
C GLN A 21 -0.37 4.52 10.09
N GLY A 22 0.00 3.27 9.81
CA GLY A 22 -0.58 2.11 10.46
C GLY A 22 -1.91 1.62 9.89
N ASN A 23 -2.50 2.29 8.89
CA ASN A 23 -3.80 1.93 8.35
C ASN A 23 -3.78 1.58 6.86
N GLU A 24 -2.60 1.29 6.31
CA GLU A 24 -2.40 1.05 4.88
C GLU A 24 -3.25 -0.13 4.39
N ILE A 25 -3.30 -1.21 5.17
CA ILE A 25 -4.06 -2.41 4.80
C ILE A 25 -5.56 -2.10 4.76
N LYS A 26 -6.06 -1.30 5.71
CA LYS A 26 -7.47 -0.90 5.71
C LYS A 26 -7.82 -0.09 4.48
N VAL A 27 -6.94 0.81 4.06
CA VAL A 27 -7.12 1.61 2.84
C VAL A 27 -7.18 0.69 1.62
N LEU A 28 -6.26 -0.27 1.53
CA LEU A 28 -6.22 -1.21 0.41
C LEU A 28 -7.43 -2.15 0.40
N LYS A 29 -7.93 -2.57 1.55
CA LYS A 29 -9.16 -3.34 1.62
C LYS A 29 -10.36 -2.55 1.10
N GLY A 30 -10.36 -1.24 1.31
CA GLY A 30 -11.37 -0.35 0.72
C GLY A 30 -11.22 -0.14 -0.78
N ALA A 31 -10.16 -0.65 -1.37
CA ALA A 31 -9.90 -0.61 -2.81
C ALA A 31 -9.95 -2.01 -3.44
N GLU A 32 -10.53 -2.99 -2.76
CA GLU A 32 -10.51 -4.39 -3.15
C GLU A 32 -10.95 -4.60 -4.59
N HIS A 33 -12.03 -3.97 -5.01
CA HIS A 33 -12.55 -4.08 -6.37
C HIS A 33 -11.55 -3.53 -7.39
N MET A 34 -11.05 -2.34 -7.17
CA MET A 34 -10.10 -1.69 -8.06
C MET A 34 -8.80 -2.49 -8.18
N LEU A 35 -8.34 -3.08 -7.07
CA LEU A 35 -7.16 -3.94 -7.07
C LEU A 35 -7.40 -5.22 -7.86
N ALA A 36 -8.52 -5.90 -7.61
CA ALA A 36 -8.85 -7.17 -8.27
C ALA A 36 -9.03 -7.01 -9.78
N LYS A 37 -9.49 -5.84 -10.22
CA LYS A 37 -9.69 -5.53 -11.64
C LYS A 37 -8.49 -4.88 -12.30
N ASN A 38 -7.36 -4.78 -11.59
CA ASN A 38 -6.13 -4.18 -12.11
C ASN A 38 -6.33 -2.73 -12.59
N LYS A 39 -7.12 -1.98 -11.84
CA LYS A 39 -7.47 -0.60 -12.20
C LYS A 39 -6.55 0.43 -11.56
N ILE A 40 -5.66 0.03 -10.67
CA ILE A 40 -4.67 0.91 -10.05
C ILE A 40 -3.30 0.51 -10.60
N LYS A 41 -2.65 1.43 -11.32
CA LYS A 41 -1.40 1.13 -12.02
C LYS A 41 -0.20 1.10 -11.08
N LEU A 42 -0.07 2.09 -10.23
CA LEU A 42 1.04 2.25 -9.29
C LEU A 42 0.52 2.50 -7.88
N ILE A 43 1.17 1.91 -6.89
CA ILE A 43 0.84 2.15 -5.48
C ILE A 43 2.14 2.54 -4.77
N PHE A 44 2.14 3.75 -4.19
CA PHE A 44 3.25 4.25 -3.39
C PHE A 44 2.78 4.37 -1.95
N THR A 45 3.41 3.63 -1.05
CA THR A 45 2.99 3.62 0.35
C THR A 45 4.18 3.75 1.30
N GLU A 46 4.00 4.55 2.35
CA GLU A 46 4.91 4.60 3.48
C GLU A 46 4.47 3.51 4.46
N ILE A 47 5.43 2.75 4.98
CA ILE A 47 5.10 1.71 5.93
C ILE A 47 6.13 1.62 7.06
N SER A 48 5.63 1.38 8.27
CA SER A 48 6.46 1.10 9.43
C SER A 48 6.76 -0.39 9.47
N VAL A 49 8.04 -0.75 9.48
CA VAL A 49 8.48 -2.15 9.55
C VAL A 49 8.41 -2.64 11.01
N ALA A 50 8.64 -1.72 11.95
CA ALA A 50 8.54 -2.01 13.37
C ALA A 50 7.30 -1.31 13.93
N PRO A 51 6.16 -2.01 14.07
CA PRO A 51 4.92 -1.39 14.55
C PRO A 51 5.09 -0.72 15.91
N ASN A 52 4.54 0.48 16.04
CA ASN A 52 4.63 1.27 17.27
C ASN A 52 3.42 1.07 18.18
N TYR A 53 2.34 0.47 17.67
CA TYR A 53 1.13 0.25 18.44
C TYR A 53 0.34 -0.93 17.87
N GLU A 54 -0.53 -1.48 18.71
CA GLU A 54 -1.39 -2.59 18.34
C GLU A 54 -2.37 -2.18 17.22
N GLY A 55 -2.59 -3.09 16.28
CA GLY A 55 -3.48 -2.84 15.14
C GLY A 55 -2.84 -2.11 13.98
N GLN A 56 -1.58 -1.74 14.10
CA GLN A 56 -0.84 -1.14 13.00
C GLN A 56 -0.61 -2.18 11.90
N SER A 57 -0.67 -1.72 10.64
CA SER A 57 -0.46 -2.60 9.49
C SER A 57 0.92 -3.23 9.49
N ASP A 58 0.98 -4.50 9.10
CA ASP A 58 2.19 -5.29 9.01
C ASP A 58 2.71 -5.27 7.58
N ILE A 59 4.01 -5.03 7.40
CA ILE A 59 4.63 -5.00 6.09
C ILE A 59 4.46 -6.34 5.33
N ASP A 60 4.56 -7.47 6.04
CA ASP A 60 4.40 -8.78 5.40
C ASP A 60 3.00 -8.97 4.85
N GLU A 61 1.99 -8.56 5.60
CA GLU A 61 0.60 -8.64 5.17
C GLU A 61 0.32 -7.71 4.00
N LEU A 62 0.88 -6.50 4.03
CA LEU A 62 0.76 -5.54 2.94
C LEU A 62 1.32 -6.10 1.63
N ILE A 63 2.54 -6.63 1.69
CA ILE A 63 3.21 -7.18 0.51
C ILE A 63 2.41 -8.37 -0.04
N ARG A 64 1.94 -9.24 0.84
CA ARG A 64 1.14 -10.40 0.42
C ARG A 64 -0.15 -9.97 -0.28
N LEU A 65 -0.86 -9.01 0.31
CA LEU A 65 -2.10 -8.50 -0.27
C LEU A 65 -1.89 -7.96 -1.67
N LEU A 66 -0.82 -7.21 -1.88
CA LEU A 66 -0.53 -6.63 -3.19
C LEU A 66 -0.03 -7.68 -4.17
N LYS A 67 0.78 -8.64 -3.74
CA LYS A 67 1.23 -9.72 -4.61
C LYS A 67 0.09 -10.62 -5.08
N ILE A 68 -0.89 -10.90 -4.23
CA ILE A 68 -2.07 -11.66 -4.62
C ILE A 68 -2.83 -10.95 -5.73
N ASN A 69 -2.80 -9.63 -5.74
CA ASN A 69 -3.43 -8.81 -6.76
C ASN A 69 -2.49 -8.48 -7.93
N GLU A 70 -1.41 -9.26 -8.08
CA GLU A 70 -0.47 -9.21 -9.20
C GLU A 70 0.47 -8.00 -9.21
N TYR A 71 0.58 -7.28 -8.09
CA TYR A 71 1.54 -6.20 -7.97
C TYR A 71 2.94 -6.72 -7.68
N LYS A 72 3.92 -6.02 -8.20
CA LYS A 72 5.34 -6.29 -8.01
C LYS A 72 5.99 -5.12 -7.30
N ILE A 73 7.04 -5.39 -6.54
CA ILE A 73 7.80 -4.33 -5.90
C ILE A 73 8.75 -3.72 -6.94
N PHE A 74 8.64 -2.40 -7.14
CA PHE A 74 9.56 -1.69 -7.99
C PHE A 74 10.84 -1.35 -7.23
N ASN A 75 10.70 -0.68 -6.08
CA ASN A 75 11.85 -0.32 -5.25
C ASN A 75 11.41 0.14 -3.87
N PHE A 76 12.37 0.19 -2.97
CA PHE A 76 12.23 0.76 -1.64
C PHE A 76 12.93 2.12 -1.63
N PHE A 77 12.33 3.09 -0.95
CA PHE A 77 12.87 4.44 -0.86
C PHE A 77 12.84 4.92 0.59
N LYS A 78 13.67 5.93 0.90
CA LYS A 78 13.69 6.60 2.21
C LYS A 78 13.72 5.63 3.38
N MET A 79 14.60 4.63 3.28
CA MET A 79 14.76 3.66 4.35
C MET A 79 15.34 4.32 5.59
N LYS A 80 14.64 4.21 6.72
CA LYS A 80 15.10 4.73 8.00
C LYS A 80 15.46 3.58 8.90
N HIS A 81 16.62 3.69 9.56
CA HIS A 81 17.16 2.66 10.42
C HIS A 81 17.35 3.16 11.85
N ARG A 82 17.27 2.23 12.80
CA ARG A 82 17.66 2.46 14.19
C ARG A 82 18.47 1.26 14.65
N LYS A 83 19.69 1.51 15.14
CA LYS A 83 20.62 0.46 15.58
C LYS A 83 20.81 -0.63 14.51
N GLY A 84 20.94 -0.22 13.23
CA GLY A 84 21.15 -1.14 12.13
C GLY A 84 19.90 -1.86 11.63
N ARG A 85 18.74 -1.60 12.23
CA ARG A 85 17.48 -2.26 11.85
C ARG A 85 16.58 -1.29 11.10
N LEU A 86 15.99 -1.77 10.01
CA LEU A 86 15.03 -0.99 9.26
C LEU A 86 13.76 -0.78 10.09
N ILE A 87 13.34 0.48 10.26
CA ILE A 87 12.14 0.81 11.03
C ILE A 87 11.01 1.37 10.16
N GLU A 88 11.35 1.98 9.04
CA GLU A 88 10.37 2.64 8.18
C GLU A 88 10.92 2.76 6.76
N CYS A 89 10.06 2.67 5.76
CA CYS A 89 10.44 2.89 4.37
C CYS A 89 9.22 3.23 3.53
N ASP A 90 9.49 3.75 2.32
CA ASP A 90 8.49 3.88 1.27
C ASP A 90 8.67 2.73 0.29
N ILE A 91 7.58 2.20 -0.23
CA ILE A 91 7.62 1.14 -1.24
C ILE A 91 6.76 1.55 -2.42
N LEU A 92 7.31 1.41 -3.62
CA LEU A 92 6.56 1.59 -4.87
C LEU A 92 6.26 0.22 -5.46
N PHE A 93 4.97 -0.04 -5.66
CA PHE A 93 4.48 -1.25 -6.33
C PHE A 93 3.94 -0.91 -7.71
N TYR A 94 4.04 -1.86 -8.63
CA TYR A 94 3.49 -1.72 -9.98
C TYR A 94 2.87 -3.04 -10.45
N LEU A 95 1.95 -2.92 -11.39
CA LEU A 95 1.34 -4.09 -12.05
C LEU A 95 2.31 -4.78 -13.02
#